data_ed10cf293282ca96a0c8f50086703718
#
_entry.id   ed10cf293282ca96a0c8f50086703718
#
_cell.length_a   1.000
_cell.length_b   1.000
_cell.length_c   1.000
_cell.angle_alpha   90.00
_cell.angle_beta   90.00
_cell.angle_gamma   90.00
#
_symmetry.space_group_name_H-M   'P 1'
#
loop_
_entity.id
_entity.type
_entity.pdbx_description
1 polymer ?
#
loop_
_entity_poly.entity_id
_entity_poly.type
_entity_poly.pdbx_seq_one_letter_code
_entity_poly.pdbx_strand_id
1 'polypeptide(L)'
;MLVVGGAGYIGSHMVKLLAEAGYPVTVLDNLSTGFADAARYGDLVTGDLADSALLDRLFAIHAFAAVLHFAALSQVGESVQVPDRYYRNNVANTLNLLDAMRRHGVDKFIFSSTAAIFGEPQYTPIDERHPAQPINPYGRSKRMVEEMLADLGHSYGLRSVCLRYFNAAGADPSGELGERHDPESHLIPLVLQAASGRRQQISVFGNDYQTRDGTCIRDYIHVWDLCSAHLLAVEHLLQDGQSLALNLGNGQGFSVQEVIDSARRVTGKEIRVQEQARRPGDPAILVADSTQARQLLGWQPQYTDLDTIIAHAWAWEQQKGQRW
;
A
#
# COMPACT_ATOMS: atom_id res chain seq x y z
N MET A 1 18.94 -5.15 0.69
CA MET A 1 17.71 -4.55 1.27
C MET A 1 16.93 -5.60 2.03
N LEU A 2 16.26 -5.25 3.11
CA LEU A 2 15.24 -6.10 3.74
C LEU A 2 13.86 -5.56 3.36
N VAL A 3 13.01 -6.40 2.78
CA VAL A 3 11.60 -6.08 2.48
C VAL A 3 10.71 -6.92 3.39
N VAL A 4 10.08 -6.27 4.36
CA VAL A 4 9.17 -6.90 5.32
C VAL A 4 7.75 -6.82 4.77
N GLY A 5 7.08 -7.97 4.62
CA GLY A 5 5.81 -8.07 3.89
C GLY A 5 6.00 -8.17 2.37
N GLY A 6 7.16 -8.67 1.92
CA GLY A 6 7.51 -8.74 0.50
C GLY A 6 6.79 -9.84 -0.29
N ALA A 7 6.01 -10.70 0.36
CA ALA A 7 5.14 -11.68 -0.30
C ALA A 7 3.69 -11.16 -0.51
N GLY A 8 3.37 -9.96 -0.01
CA GLY A 8 2.10 -9.28 -0.22
C GLY A 8 2.03 -8.54 -1.56
N TYR A 9 0.88 -7.92 -1.86
CA TYR A 9 0.63 -7.22 -3.13
C TYR A 9 1.69 -6.16 -3.45
N ILE A 10 1.78 -5.10 -2.65
CA ILE A 10 2.73 -3.99 -2.90
C ILE A 10 4.17 -4.46 -2.69
N GLY A 11 4.41 -5.25 -1.62
CA GLY A 11 5.74 -5.73 -1.29
C GLY A 11 6.38 -6.57 -2.39
N SER A 12 5.64 -7.45 -3.06
CA SER A 12 6.17 -8.29 -4.15
C SER A 12 6.56 -7.48 -5.37
N HIS A 13 5.79 -6.45 -5.73
CA HIS A 13 6.16 -5.51 -6.79
C HIS A 13 7.42 -4.72 -6.42
N MET A 14 7.55 -4.32 -5.15
CA MET A 14 8.75 -3.64 -4.67
C MET A 14 9.98 -4.54 -4.69
N VAL A 15 9.85 -5.81 -4.31
CA VAL A 15 10.93 -6.81 -4.38
C VAL A 15 11.41 -6.96 -5.83
N LYS A 16 10.48 -7.07 -6.79
CA LYS A 16 10.82 -7.12 -8.23
C LYS A 16 11.57 -5.86 -8.65
N LEU A 17 11.05 -4.67 -8.35
CA LEU A 17 11.64 -3.40 -8.76
C LEU A 17 13.04 -3.21 -8.17
N LEU A 18 13.26 -3.57 -6.90
CA LEU A 18 14.60 -3.53 -6.27
C LEU A 18 15.57 -4.48 -6.95
N ALA A 19 15.14 -5.70 -7.28
CA ALA A 19 15.98 -6.67 -7.98
C ALA A 19 16.35 -6.18 -9.39
N GLU A 20 15.42 -5.61 -10.14
CA GLU A 20 15.65 -4.99 -11.44
C GLU A 20 16.60 -3.79 -11.36
N ALA A 21 16.56 -3.04 -10.26
CA ALA A 21 17.52 -1.95 -9.96
C ALA A 21 18.90 -2.46 -9.47
N GLY A 22 19.11 -3.78 -9.37
CA GLY A 22 20.39 -4.39 -8.99
C GLY A 22 20.65 -4.50 -7.50
N TYR A 23 19.65 -4.29 -6.66
CA TYR A 23 19.78 -4.46 -5.21
C TYR A 23 19.55 -5.93 -4.80
N PRO A 24 20.44 -6.55 -3.98
CA PRO A 24 20.14 -7.80 -3.32
C PRO A 24 18.98 -7.63 -2.35
N VAL A 25 17.97 -8.50 -2.43
CA VAL A 25 16.74 -8.39 -1.62
C VAL A 25 16.53 -9.63 -0.79
N THR A 26 16.42 -9.47 0.52
CA THR A 26 15.89 -10.47 1.44
C THR A 26 14.45 -10.09 1.77
N VAL A 27 13.53 -11.03 1.69
CA VAL A 27 12.12 -10.89 2.03
C VAL A 27 11.86 -11.53 3.37
N LEU A 28 11.27 -10.81 4.32
CA LEU A 28 10.71 -11.38 5.54
C LEU A 28 9.19 -11.31 5.48
N ASP A 29 8.53 -12.47 5.53
CA ASP A 29 7.06 -12.55 5.48
C ASP A 29 6.57 -13.77 6.28
N ASN A 30 5.49 -13.63 7.02
CA ASN A 30 4.88 -14.74 7.76
C ASN A 30 3.85 -15.51 6.93
N LEU A 31 3.60 -15.07 5.70
CA LEU A 31 2.66 -15.65 4.74
C LEU A 31 1.20 -15.71 5.23
N SER A 32 0.85 -14.86 6.21
CA SER A 32 -0.52 -14.80 6.73
C SER A 32 -1.53 -14.26 5.72
N THR A 33 -1.09 -13.37 4.83
CA THR A 33 -1.87 -12.80 3.72
C THR A 33 -1.08 -12.74 2.42
N GLY A 34 0.24 -12.92 2.51
CA GLY A 34 1.16 -12.99 1.38
C GLY A 34 1.28 -14.41 0.81
N PHE A 35 1.87 -14.52 -0.37
CA PHE A 35 2.04 -15.77 -1.09
C PHE A 35 3.51 -15.98 -1.45
N ALA A 36 4.09 -17.13 -1.09
CA ALA A 36 5.51 -17.42 -1.28
C ALA A 36 5.97 -17.28 -2.75
N ASP A 37 5.11 -17.65 -3.70
CA ASP A 37 5.38 -17.53 -5.13
C ASP A 37 5.45 -16.07 -5.63
N ALA A 38 4.91 -15.12 -4.89
CA ALA A 38 5.03 -13.70 -5.20
C ALA A 38 6.39 -13.10 -4.82
N ALA A 39 7.11 -13.71 -3.86
CA ALA A 39 8.42 -13.25 -3.40
C ALA A 39 9.62 -13.75 -4.25
N ARG A 40 9.38 -14.25 -5.45
CA ARG A 40 10.36 -14.96 -6.31
C ARG A 40 11.57 -14.14 -6.78
N TYR A 41 11.55 -12.83 -6.60
CA TYR A 41 12.66 -11.94 -6.98
C TYR A 41 13.61 -11.62 -5.82
N GLY A 42 13.42 -12.24 -4.64
CA GLY A 42 14.26 -12.09 -3.47
C GLY A 42 14.38 -13.38 -2.66
N ASP A 43 15.30 -13.40 -1.73
CA ASP A 43 15.49 -14.54 -0.82
C ASP A 43 14.42 -14.51 0.27
N LEU A 44 13.45 -15.43 0.20
CA LEU A 44 12.34 -15.49 1.16
C LEU A 44 12.77 -16.16 2.47
N VAL A 45 12.62 -15.42 3.56
CA VAL A 45 12.67 -15.90 4.94
C VAL A 45 11.24 -15.91 5.49
N THR A 46 10.70 -17.08 5.76
CA THR A 46 9.38 -17.21 6.39
C THR A 46 9.51 -17.00 7.89
N GLY A 47 8.82 -15.98 8.42
CA GLY A 47 8.87 -15.66 9.83
C GLY A 47 8.06 -14.43 10.22
N ASP A 48 7.82 -14.26 11.51
CA ASP A 48 6.99 -13.21 12.08
C ASP A 48 7.82 -12.16 12.81
N LEU A 49 7.42 -10.89 12.74
CA LEU A 49 8.06 -9.78 13.47
C LEU A 49 7.92 -9.90 15.00
N ALA A 50 7.04 -10.76 15.49
CA ALA A 50 6.94 -11.09 16.91
C ALA A 50 8.13 -11.95 17.39
N ASP A 51 8.85 -12.65 16.51
CA ASP A 51 10.05 -13.45 16.84
C ASP A 51 11.31 -12.56 16.82
N SER A 52 11.60 -11.92 17.95
CA SER A 52 12.79 -11.08 18.10
C SER A 52 14.10 -11.88 17.91
N ALA A 53 14.13 -13.17 18.21
CA ALA A 53 15.31 -14.01 18.01
C ALA A 53 15.56 -14.27 16.51
N LEU A 54 14.50 -14.45 15.72
CA LEU A 54 14.61 -14.51 14.25
C LEU A 54 15.14 -13.20 13.70
N LEU A 55 14.60 -12.06 14.14
CA LEU A 55 15.08 -10.75 13.70
C LEU A 55 16.58 -10.57 14.00
N ASP A 56 17.02 -10.87 15.22
CA ASP A 56 18.44 -10.76 15.58
C ASP A 56 19.32 -11.67 14.71
N ARG A 57 18.92 -12.91 14.46
CA ARG A 57 19.66 -13.81 13.55
C ARG A 57 19.73 -13.25 12.13
N LEU A 58 18.63 -12.72 11.62
CA LEU A 58 18.54 -12.17 10.27
C LEU A 58 19.48 -10.97 10.09
N PHE A 59 19.44 -10.03 11.02
CA PHE A 59 20.32 -8.85 10.98
C PHE A 59 21.80 -9.18 11.28
N ALA A 60 22.09 -10.24 12.03
CA ALA A 60 23.46 -10.68 12.27
C ALA A 60 24.11 -11.31 11.03
N ILE A 61 23.32 -11.96 10.17
CA ILE A 61 23.81 -12.63 8.95
C ILE A 61 23.94 -11.65 7.78
N HIS A 62 23.06 -10.64 7.71
CA HIS A 62 22.95 -9.74 6.58
C HIS A 62 23.23 -8.28 6.99
N ALA A 63 24.14 -7.62 6.29
CA ALA A 63 24.36 -6.17 6.41
C ALA A 63 23.35 -5.41 5.55
N PHE A 64 22.13 -5.18 6.08
CA PHE A 64 21.10 -4.44 5.35
C PHE A 64 21.42 -2.95 5.27
N ALA A 65 21.40 -2.38 4.06
CA ALA A 65 21.57 -0.95 3.85
C ALA A 65 20.30 -0.14 4.21
N ALA A 66 19.11 -0.75 4.04
CA ALA A 66 17.83 -0.17 4.40
C ALA A 66 16.77 -1.28 4.60
N VAL A 67 15.70 -0.94 5.34
CA VAL A 67 14.52 -1.77 5.55
C VAL A 67 13.30 -1.09 4.96
N LEU A 68 12.51 -1.82 4.17
CA LEU A 68 11.21 -1.39 3.65
C LEU A 68 10.12 -2.21 4.34
N HIS A 69 9.14 -1.55 4.92
CA HIS A 69 8.13 -2.19 5.77
C HIS A 69 6.73 -2.06 5.19
N PHE A 70 6.25 -3.14 4.56
CA PHE A 70 4.91 -3.29 3.99
C PHE A 70 3.99 -4.18 4.84
N ALA A 71 4.55 -5.01 5.73
CA ALA A 71 3.76 -5.92 6.55
C ALA A 71 2.82 -5.16 7.49
N ALA A 72 1.51 -5.32 7.29
CA ALA A 72 0.50 -4.76 8.16
C ALA A 72 -0.85 -5.46 7.95
N LEU A 73 -1.68 -5.48 8.98
CA LEU A 73 -3.11 -5.65 8.82
C LEU A 73 -3.70 -4.33 8.32
N SER A 74 -4.48 -4.35 7.22
CA SER A 74 -4.87 -3.14 6.49
C SER A 74 -6.38 -2.97 6.30
N GLN A 75 -7.20 -3.91 6.80
CA GLN A 75 -8.65 -3.85 6.63
C GLN A 75 -9.29 -2.91 7.67
N VAL A 76 -9.76 -1.73 7.22
CA VAL A 76 -10.37 -0.71 8.08
C VAL A 76 -11.54 -1.27 8.88
N GLY A 77 -12.46 -2.00 8.23
CA GLY A 77 -13.64 -2.58 8.90
C GLY A 77 -13.27 -3.61 9.97
N GLU A 78 -12.31 -4.50 9.71
CA GLU A 78 -11.81 -5.47 10.68
C GLU A 78 -11.14 -4.77 11.87
N SER A 79 -10.40 -3.68 11.62
CA SER A 79 -9.71 -2.96 12.68
C SER A 79 -10.65 -2.43 13.78
N VAL A 80 -11.89 -2.10 13.42
CA VAL A 80 -12.90 -1.66 14.38
C VAL A 80 -13.43 -2.81 15.24
N GLN A 81 -13.46 -4.02 14.69
CA GLN A 81 -13.97 -5.22 15.36
C GLN A 81 -12.93 -5.86 16.29
N VAL A 82 -11.66 -5.87 15.87
CA VAL A 82 -10.54 -6.51 16.60
C VAL A 82 -9.32 -5.57 16.70
N PRO A 83 -9.46 -4.41 17.38
CA PRO A 83 -8.44 -3.35 17.38
C PRO A 83 -7.12 -3.78 18.03
N ASP A 84 -7.16 -4.64 19.04
CA ASP A 84 -5.97 -5.15 19.74
C ASP A 84 -5.04 -5.92 18.79
N ARG A 85 -5.60 -6.70 17.84
CA ARG A 85 -4.85 -7.40 16.81
C ARG A 85 -4.09 -6.41 15.92
N TYR A 86 -4.69 -5.27 15.58
CA TYR A 86 -4.05 -4.21 14.78
C TYR A 86 -2.92 -3.52 15.54
N TYR A 87 -3.14 -3.15 16.80
CA TYR A 87 -2.07 -2.54 17.60
C TYR A 87 -0.92 -3.51 17.86
N ARG A 88 -1.20 -4.78 18.13
CA ARG A 88 -0.16 -5.79 18.32
C ARG A 88 0.65 -5.99 17.04
N ASN A 89 -0.01 -6.21 15.91
CA ASN A 89 0.68 -6.48 14.64
C ASN A 89 1.36 -5.24 14.08
N ASN A 90 0.64 -4.12 13.98
CA ASN A 90 1.13 -2.96 13.25
C ASN A 90 2.04 -2.05 14.09
N VAL A 91 1.90 -2.05 15.42
CA VAL A 91 2.68 -1.18 16.31
C VAL A 91 3.73 -1.97 17.09
N ALA A 92 3.31 -2.94 17.91
CA ALA A 92 4.25 -3.65 18.77
C ALA A 92 5.27 -4.47 17.96
N ASN A 93 4.84 -5.17 16.92
CA ASN A 93 5.74 -5.94 16.07
C ASN A 93 6.64 -5.04 15.21
N THR A 94 6.18 -3.86 14.79
CA THR A 94 7.06 -2.87 14.15
C THR A 94 8.14 -2.36 15.11
N LEU A 95 7.81 -2.16 16.39
CA LEU A 95 8.80 -1.77 17.40
C LEU A 95 9.88 -2.86 17.57
N ASN A 96 9.52 -4.16 17.55
CA ASN A 96 10.50 -5.24 17.57
C ASN A 96 11.49 -5.15 16.39
N LEU A 97 11.00 -4.83 15.18
CA LEU A 97 11.83 -4.64 14.01
C LEU A 97 12.77 -3.44 14.17
N LEU A 98 12.26 -2.30 14.63
CA LEU A 98 13.05 -1.08 14.85
C LEU A 98 14.13 -1.30 15.93
N ASP A 99 13.83 -2.06 16.99
CA ASP A 99 14.79 -2.46 18.01
C ASP A 99 15.90 -3.35 17.45
N ALA A 100 15.57 -4.31 16.59
CA ALA A 100 16.58 -5.14 15.93
C ALA A 100 17.45 -4.28 15.00
N MET A 101 16.87 -3.39 14.20
CA MET A 101 17.62 -2.45 13.37
C MET A 101 18.62 -1.64 14.20
N ARG A 102 18.17 -1.07 15.33
CA ARG A 102 19.02 -0.27 16.21
C ARG A 102 20.17 -1.09 16.80
N ARG A 103 19.91 -2.33 17.28
CA ARG A 103 20.96 -3.22 17.83
C ARG A 103 22.04 -3.56 16.80
N HIS A 104 21.65 -3.66 15.52
CA HIS A 104 22.54 -4.04 14.42
C HIS A 104 23.03 -2.87 13.57
N GLY A 105 22.77 -1.62 13.99
CA GLY A 105 23.29 -0.42 13.34
C GLY A 105 22.65 -0.10 11.97
N VAL A 106 21.45 -0.57 11.70
CA VAL A 106 20.70 -0.21 10.48
C VAL A 106 19.80 0.99 10.78
N ASP A 107 20.05 2.10 10.08
CA ASP A 107 19.47 3.41 10.38
C ASP A 107 18.53 3.98 9.30
N LYS A 108 18.19 3.20 8.26
CA LYS A 108 17.34 3.64 7.13
C LYS A 108 16.08 2.82 7.03
N PHE A 109 14.93 3.50 7.10
CA PHE A 109 13.62 2.85 7.15
C PHE A 109 12.61 3.49 6.21
N ILE A 110 12.02 2.71 5.31
CA ILE A 110 10.92 3.15 4.46
C ILE A 110 9.63 2.54 4.99
N PHE A 111 8.69 3.40 5.34
CA PHE A 111 7.42 3.00 5.94
C PHE A 111 6.25 3.17 4.98
N SER A 112 5.59 2.06 4.70
CA SER A 112 4.30 2.02 4.02
C SER A 112 3.22 2.54 4.97
N SER A 113 2.95 3.86 4.91
CA SER A 113 1.90 4.52 5.67
C SER A 113 0.58 4.57 4.87
N THR A 114 -0.36 5.41 5.25
CA THR A 114 -1.71 5.42 4.67
C THR A 114 -2.38 6.78 4.76
N ALA A 115 -3.26 7.09 3.80
CA ALA A 115 -4.19 8.21 3.90
C ALA A 115 -5.21 8.10 5.06
N ALA A 116 -5.42 6.88 5.61
CA ALA A 116 -6.34 6.69 6.74
C ALA A 116 -5.91 7.42 8.02
N ILE A 117 -4.67 7.93 8.10
CA ILE A 117 -4.22 8.79 9.20
C ILE A 117 -4.95 10.14 9.23
N PHE A 118 -5.45 10.62 8.10
CA PHE A 118 -6.10 11.93 8.01
C PHE A 118 -7.55 11.93 8.52
N GLY A 119 -8.21 10.76 8.55
CA GLY A 119 -9.61 10.62 8.95
C GLY A 119 -10.57 11.28 7.97
N GLU A 120 -11.54 12.06 8.50
CA GLU A 120 -12.46 12.85 7.68
C GLU A 120 -11.73 14.06 7.10
N PRO A 121 -11.68 14.23 5.76
CA PRO A 121 -10.98 15.33 5.14
C PRO A 121 -11.60 16.69 5.48
N GLN A 122 -10.78 17.63 5.93
CA GLN A 122 -11.18 19.02 6.12
C GLN A 122 -11.11 19.81 4.81
N TYR A 123 -10.25 19.37 3.88
CA TYR A 123 -10.13 19.90 2.53
C TYR A 123 -9.53 18.84 1.59
N THR A 124 -9.73 19.01 0.30
CA THR A 124 -9.16 18.18 -0.77
C THR A 124 -8.66 19.08 -1.92
N PRO A 125 -7.58 18.70 -2.63
CA PRO A 125 -6.68 17.56 -2.37
C PRO A 125 -5.99 17.64 -1.01
N ILE A 126 -5.69 16.46 -0.43
CA ILE A 126 -5.08 16.32 0.90
C ILE A 126 -3.56 16.44 0.75
N ASP A 127 -2.97 17.52 1.31
CA ASP A 127 -1.52 17.71 1.40
C ASP A 127 -0.96 17.21 2.74
N GLU A 128 0.37 17.28 2.94
CA GLU A 128 1.04 16.81 4.15
C GLU A 128 0.77 17.68 5.38
N ARG A 129 0.23 18.90 5.22
CA ARG A 129 -0.15 19.81 6.30
C ARG A 129 -1.54 19.51 6.84
N HIS A 130 -2.30 18.65 6.14
CA HIS A 130 -3.64 18.26 6.60
C HIS A 130 -3.53 17.59 7.99
N PRO A 131 -4.41 17.94 8.94
CA PRO A 131 -4.40 17.36 10.28
C PRO A 131 -4.52 15.84 10.25
N ALA A 132 -3.62 15.14 10.96
CA ALA A 132 -3.68 13.71 11.12
C ALA A 132 -4.61 13.34 12.29
N GLN A 133 -5.86 13.03 11.97
CA GLN A 133 -6.92 12.70 12.94
C GLN A 133 -7.62 11.37 12.57
N PRO A 134 -6.93 10.23 12.71
CA PRO A 134 -7.46 8.94 12.29
C PRO A 134 -8.70 8.56 13.08
N ILE A 135 -9.75 8.09 12.38
CA ILE A 135 -11.05 7.73 12.95
C ILE A 135 -11.22 6.23 13.22
N ASN A 136 -10.26 5.40 12.79
CA ASN A 136 -10.28 3.96 12.98
C ASN A 136 -8.94 3.42 13.51
N PRO A 137 -8.91 2.20 14.12
CA PRO A 137 -7.69 1.64 14.70
C PRO A 137 -6.58 1.38 13.67
N TYR A 138 -6.90 1.05 12.43
CA TYR A 138 -5.89 0.90 11.37
C TYR A 138 -5.13 2.23 11.16
N GLY A 139 -5.84 3.33 10.89
CA GLY A 139 -5.23 4.64 10.73
C GLY A 139 -4.45 5.08 11.97
N ARG A 140 -5.00 4.84 13.19
CA ARG A 140 -4.29 5.12 14.45
C ARG A 140 -2.99 4.31 14.56
N SER A 141 -3.01 3.01 14.24
CA SER A 141 -1.80 2.18 14.30
C SER A 141 -0.70 2.69 13.38
N LYS A 142 -1.05 3.13 12.16
CA LYS A 142 -0.09 3.72 11.22
C LYS A 142 0.44 5.06 11.73
N ARG A 143 -0.43 5.91 12.28
CA ARG A 143 -0.03 7.20 12.87
C ARG A 143 0.92 7.00 14.06
N MET A 144 0.65 6.04 14.95
CA MET A 144 1.55 5.71 16.07
C MET A 144 2.93 5.31 15.59
N VAL A 145 3.04 4.55 14.50
CA VAL A 145 4.35 4.19 13.94
C VAL A 145 5.07 5.42 13.38
N GLU A 146 4.39 6.33 12.68
CA GLU A 146 5.02 7.58 12.23
C GLU A 146 5.58 8.40 13.40
N GLU A 147 4.85 8.49 14.52
CA GLU A 147 5.30 9.17 15.74
C GLU A 147 6.51 8.46 16.35
N MET A 148 6.48 7.13 16.47
CA MET A 148 7.64 6.35 16.91
C MET A 148 8.87 6.59 16.03
N LEU A 149 8.72 6.64 14.72
CA LEU A 149 9.83 6.91 13.78
C LEU A 149 10.42 8.30 13.98
N ALA A 150 9.59 9.32 14.25
CA ALA A 150 10.06 10.66 14.56
C ALA A 150 10.85 10.70 15.87
N ASP A 151 10.36 10.06 16.94
CA ASP A 151 11.03 9.97 18.23
C ASP A 151 12.37 9.22 18.15
N LEU A 152 12.40 8.09 17.44
CA LEU A 152 13.62 7.31 17.22
C LEU A 152 14.61 8.05 16.32
N GLY A 153 14.12 8.85 15.36
CA GLY A 153 14.94 9.74 14.55
C GLY A 153 15.64 10.79 15.39
N HIS A 154 14.89 11.44 16.28
CA HIS A 154 15.44 12.44 17.19
C HIS A 154 16.44 11.85 18.20
N SER A 155 16.12 10.68 18.76
CA SER A 155 16.90 10.10 19.87
C SER A 155 18.10 9.26 19.42
N TYR A 156 17.98 8.56 18.29
CA TYR A 156 18.96 7.56 17.85
C TYR A 156 19.46 7.78 16.41
N GLY A 157 19.01 8.85 15.73
CA GLY A 157 19.45 9.14 14.38
C GLY A 157 18.84 8.23 13.31
N LEU A 158 17.75 7.51 13.60
CA LEU A 158 17.00 6.75 12.60
C LEU A 158 16.49 7.71 11.52
N ARG A 159 16.77 7.40 10.26
CA ARG A 159 16.25 8.14 9.12
C ARG A 159 15.11 7.36 8.47
N SER A 160 13.97 8.01 8.27
CA SER A 160 12.80 7.34 7.74
C SER A 160 12.07 8.16 6.68
N VAL A 161 11.50 7.47 5.70
CA VAL A 161 10.53 8.06 4.78
C VAL A 161 9.20 7.35 4.96
N CYS A 162 8.18 8.09 5.39
CA CYS A 162 6.80 7.63 5.51
C CYS A 162 6.05 7.98 4.23
N LEU A 163 5.59 6.98 3.49
CA LEU A 163 4.84 7.17 2.25
C LEU A 163 3.36 6.90 2.51
N ARG A 164 2.55 7.97 2.47
CA ARG A 164 1.12 7.97 2.77
C ARG A 164 0.34 7.88 1.48
N TYR A 165 -0.11 6.69 1.13
CA TYR A 165 -0.85 6.48 -0.12
C TYR A 165 -2.32 6.14 0.12
N PHE A 166 -3.12 6.28 -0.92
CA PHE A 166 -4.56 6.12 -0.91
C PHE A 166 -4.93 4.70 -1.35
N ASN A 167 -5.26 4.48 -2.61
CA ASN A 167 -5.66 3.15 -3.07
C ASN A 167 -4.64 2.65 -4.10
N ALA A 168 -3.77 1.73 -3.69
CA ALA A 168 -2.91 1.02 -4.63
C ALA A 168 -3.78 0.18 -5.57
N ALA A 169 -3.48 0.19 -6.86
CA ALA A 169 -4.28 -0.45 -7.89
C ALA A 169 -3.41 -0.92 -9.07
N GLY A 170 -3.97 -1.72 -9.95
CA GLY A 170 -3.25 -2.22 -11.10
C GLY A 170 -2.49 -3.52 -10.82
N ALA A 171 -1.59 -3.84 -11.71
CA ALA A 171 -0.71 -4.99 -11.64
C ALA A 171 0.61 -4.68 -12.34
N ASP A 172 1.61 -5.54 -12.18
CA ASP A 172 2.86 -5.47 -12.92
C ASP A 172 2.58 -5.40 -14.44
N PRO A 173 3.14 -4.40 -15.14
CA PRO A 173 2.92 -4.26 -16.58
C PRO A 173 3.34 -5.49 -17.40
N SER A 174 4.30 -6.29 -16.93
CA SER A 174 4.68 -7.56 -17.56
C SER A 174 3.71 -8.71 -17.27
N GLY A 175 2.72 -8.50 -16.38
CA GLY A 175 1.73 -9.51 -15.98
C GLY A 175 2.26 -10.59 -15.04
N GLU A 176 3.42 -10.43 -14.45
CA GLU A 176 4.02 -11.44 -13.58
C GLU A 176 3.53 -11.40 -12.15
N LEU A 177 3.14 -10.21 -11.68
CA LEU A 177 2.65 -9.94 -10.33
C LEU A 177 1.35 -9.13 -10.40
N GLY A 178 0.51 -9.29 -9.38
CA GLY A 178 -0.71 -8.51 -9.26
C GLY A 178 -1.38 -8.72 -7.91
N GLU A 179 -2.49 -8.05 -7.72
CA GLU A 179 -3.24 -8.09 -6.47
C GLU A 179 -3.89 -9.45 -6.23
N ARG A 180 -3.65 -10.00 -5.04
CA ARG A 180 -4.22 -11.26 -4.59
C ARG A 180 -4.48 -11.21 -3.09
N HIS A 181 -5.75 -11.12 -2.73
CA HIS A 181 -6.24 -11.16 -1.35
C HIS A 181 -7.31 -12.24 -1.19
N ASP A 182 -7.38 -12.83 0.00
CA ASP A 182 -8.44 -13.75 0.39
C ASP A 182 -8.86 -13.45 1.85
N PRO A 183 -10.06 -12.88 2.08
CA PRO A 183 -11.01 -12.42 1.07
C PRO A 183 -10.58 -11.12 0.38
N GLU A 184 -11.00 -10.93 -0.89
CA GLU A 184 -10.78 -9.68 -1.63
C GLU A 184 -11.78 -8.60 -1.18
N SER A 185 -11.30 -7.37 -1.00
CA SER A 185 -12.11 -6.25 -0.53
C SER A 185 -11.94 -4.95 -1.34
N HIS A 186 -10.96 -4.88 -2.22
CA HIS A 186 -10.69 -3.68 -3.02
C HIS A 186 -11.58 -3.59 -4.27
N LEU A 187 -11.97 -2.36 -4.63
CA LEU A 187 -12.96 -2.11 -5.67
C LEU A 187 -12.55 -2.68 -7.03
N ILE A 188 -11.36 -2.34 -7.52
CA ILE A 188 -10.93 -2.73 -8.87
C ILE A 188 -10.89 -4.26 -9.02
N PRO A 189 -10.25 -5.04 -8.14
CA PRO A 189 -10.32 -6.50 -8.20
C PRO A 189 -11.74 -7.06 -8.15
N LEU A 190 -12.61 -6.52 -7.29
CA LEU A 190 -14.01 -6.97 -7.19
C LEU A 190 -14.80 -6.70 -8.47
N VAL A 191 -14.58 -5.55 -9.12
CA VAL A 191 -15.19 -5.20 -10.41
C VAL A 191 -14.70 -6.15 -11.50
N LEU A 192 -13.40 -6.47 -11.52
CA LEU A 192 -12.81 -7.38 -12.49
C LEU A 192 -13.22 -8.84 -12.26
N GLN A 193 -13.44 -9.26 -11.01
CA GLN A 193 -14.06 -10.56 -10.69
C GLN A 193 -15.49 -10.65 -11.24
N ALA A 194 -16.25 -9.55 -11.23
CA ALA A 194 -17.57 -9.51 -11.85
C ALA A 194 -17.47 -9.61 -13.39
N ALA A 195 -16.51 -8.91 -13.99
CA ALA A 195 -16.25 -8.98 -15.43
C ALA A 195 -15.78 -10.39 -15.88
N SER A 196 -14.97 -11.08 -15.07
CA SER A 196 -14.49 -12.46 -15.37
C SER A 196 -15.53 -13.54 -15.09
N GLY A 197 -16.66 -13.20 -14.46
CA GLY A 197 -17.72 -14.13 -14.09
C GLY A 197 -17.47 -14.89 -12.77
N ARG A 198 -16.36 -14.62 -12.06
CA ARG A 198 -16.07 -15.20 -10.73
C ARG A 198 -16.95 -14.62 -9.63
N ARG A 199 -17.60 -13.47 -9.91
CA ARG A 199 -18.57 -12.80 -9.05
C ARG A 199 -19.82 -12.45 -9.86
N GLN A 200 -21.00 -12.57 -9.25
CA GLN A 200 -22.26 -12.31 -9.98
C GLN A 200 -22.48 -10.81 -10.24
N GLN A 201 -22.10 -9.95 -9.29
CA GLN A 201 -22.34 -8.50 -9.35
C GLN A 201 -21.41 -7.75 -8.42
N ILE A 202 -21.30 -6.43 -8.62
CA ILE A 202 -20.61 -5.51 -7.71
C ILE A 202 -21.64 -4.65 -6.96
N SER A 203 -21.39 -4.39 -5.66
CA SER A 203 -22.21 -3.47 -4.87
C SER A 203 -21.59 -2.07 -4.90
N VAL A 204 -22.41 -1.05 -5.21
CA VAL A 204 -22.07 0.37 -5.13
C VAL A 204 -22.75 0.95 -3.90
N PHE A 205 -21.96 1.49 -2.96
CA PHE A 205 -22.41 1.97 -1.66
C PHE A 205 -22.62 3.49 -1.69
N GLY A 206 -23.88 3.91 -1.87
CA GLY A 206 -24.27 5.31 -2.01
C GLY A 206 -24.15 5.81 -3.46
N ASN A 207 -25.21 6.48 -3.92
CA ASN A 207 -25.30 7.14 -5.22
C ASN A 207 -25.79 8.58 -5.08
N ASP A 208 -25.72 9.12 -3.86
CA ASP A 208 -26.25 10.43 -3.47
C ASP A 208 -25.18 11.32 -2.81
N TYR A 209 -23.88 11.00 -2.97
CA TYR A 209 -22.78 11.87 -2.54
C TYR A 209 -22.74 13.17 -3.34
N GLN A 210 -22.23 14.24 -2.72
CA GLN A 210 -22.01 15.52 -3.41
C GLN A 210 -20.77 15.44 -4.31
N THR A 211 -20.85 14.62 -5.35
CA THR A 211 -19.81 14.34 -6.34
C THR A 211 -20.41 14.40 -7.74
N ARG A 212 -19.58 14.31 -8.78
CA ARG A 212 -19.99 14.49 -10.17
C ARG A 212 -21.03 13.46 -10.69
N ASP A 213 -21.09 12.28 -10.09
CA ASP A 213 -22.03 11.20 -10.46
C ASP A 213 -22.77 10.58 -9.27
N GLY A 214 -22.63 11.18 -8.09
CA GLY A 214 -23.27 10.71 -6.87
C GLY A 214 -22.52 9.59 -6.15
N THR A 215 -21.49 8.98 -6.76
CA THR A 215 -20.66 7.97 -6.09
C THR A 215 -19.40 8.56 -5.47
N CYS A 216 -18.80 7.90 -4.47
CA CYS A 216 -17.61 8.44 -3.84
C CYS A 216 -16.39 8.44 -4.77
N ILE A 217 -15.50 9.42 -4.57
CA ILE A 217 -14.27 9.61 -5.36
C ILE A 217 -13.08 9.16 -4.54
N ARG A 218 -12.20 8.36 -5.17
CA ARG A 218 -10.97 7.84 -4.58
C ARG A 218 -9.79 8.10 -5.50
N ASP A 219 -8.61 8.23 -4.90
CA ASP A 219 -7.36 8.33 -5.61
C ASP A 219 -6.78 6.93 -5.78
N TYR A 220 -6.66 6.49 -7.05
CA TYR A 220 -6.05 5.20 -7.40
C TYR A 220 -4.66 5.45 -7.95
N ILE A 221 -3.66 4.96 -7.23
CA ILE A 221 -2.26 5.00 -7.64
C ILE A 221 -1.86 3.64 -8.20
N HIS A 222 -1.25 3.62 -9.38
CA HIS A 222 -0.73 2.38 -9.94
C HIS A 222 0.36 1.79 -9.03
N VAL A 223 0.29 0.47 -8.74
CA VAL A 223 1.23 -0.19 -7.82
C VAL A 223 2.69 -0.03 -8.25
N TRP A 224 2.97 0.01 -9.55
CA TRP A 224 4.31 0.24 -10.08
C TRP A 224 4.82 1.66 -9.81
N ASP A 225 3.96 2.68 -9.98
CA ASP A 225 4.27 4.06 -9.62
C ASP A 225 4.45 4.25 -8.12
N LEU A 226 3.65 3.54 -7.33
CA LEU A 226 3.82 3.50 -5.88
C LEU A 226 5.19 2.91 -5.51
N CYS A 227 5.58 1.79 -6.11
CA CYS A 227 6.89 1.17 -5.88
C CYS A 227 8.05 2.05 -6.38
N SER A 228 7.89 2.78 -7.49
CA SER A 228 8.90 3.74 -7.95
C SER A 228 9.16 4.86 -6.93
N ALA A 229 8.11 5.36 -6.26
CA ALA A 229 8.28 6.32 -5.17
C ALA A 229 9.02 5.72 -3.96
N HIS A 230 8.78 4.45 -3.63
CA HIS A 230 9.51 3.74 -2.59
C HIS A 230 10.99 3.55 -2.95
N LEU A 231 11.31 3.24 -4.22
CA LEU A 231 12.70 3.13 -4.68
C LEU A 231 13.42 4.48 -4.56
N LEU A 232 12.80 5.57 -5.02
CA LEU A 232 13.36 6.92 -4.88
C LEU A 232 13.54 7.31 -3.41
N ALA A 233 12.65 6.90 -2.52
CA ALA A 233 12.78 7.11 -1.08
C ALA A 233 13.98 6.32 -0.49
N VAL A 234 14.23 5.09 -0.95
CA VAL A 234 15.44 4.32 -0.60
C VAL A 234 16.69 5.07 -1.06
N GLU A 235 16.74 5.48 -2.32
CA GLU A 235 17.88 6.20 -2.89
C GLU A 235 18.15 7.52 -2.18
N HIS A 236 17.08 8.27 -1.84
CA HIS A 236 17.18 9.49 -1.03
C HIS A 236 17.87 9.22 0.33
N LEU A 237 17.47 8.18 1.05
CA LEU A 237 18.10 7.85 2.34
C LEU A 237 19.53 7.31 2.17
N LEU A 238 19.83 6.58 1.10
CA LEU A 238 21.18 6.09 0.82
C LEU A 238 22.16 7.23 0.48
N GLN A 239 21.65 8.35 -0.01
CA GLN A 239 22.39 9.60 -0.27
C GLN A 239 22.38 10.56 0.93
N ASP A 240 22.20 10.04 2.14
CA ASP A 240 22.14 10.77 3.40
C ASP A 240 21.01 11.81 3.51
N GLY A 241 19.93 11.60 2.75
CA GLY A 241 18.73 12.42 2.80
C GLY A 241 18.05 12.41 4.17
N GLN A 242 17.33 13.49 4.47
CA GLN A 242 16.60 13.67 5.72
C GLN A 242 15.31 12.81 5.74
N SER A 243 14.80 12.57 6.96
CA SER A 243 13.49 11.95 7.12
C SER A 243 12.37 12.77 6.49
N LEU A 244 11.43 12.09 5.82
CA LEU A 244 10.31 12.70 5.11
C LEU A 244 8.99 11.99 5.43
N ALA A 245 7.89 12.72 5.32
CA ALA A 245 6.55 12.14 5.29
C ALA A 245 5.82 12.73 4.08
N LEU A 246 5.47 11.89 3.10
CA LEU A 246 5.00 12.32 1.79
C LEU A 246 3.69 11.62 1.40
N ASN A 247 2.78 12.38 0.80
CA ASN A 247 1.57 11.84 0.23
C ASN A 247 1.82 11.33 -1.19
N LEU A 248 1.28 10.16 -1.50
CA LEU A 248 1.36 9.55 -2.81
C LEU A 248 -0.05 9.26 -3.36
N GLY A 249 -0.32 9.78 -4.52
CA GLY A 249 -1.56 9.53 -5.25
C GLY A 249 -1.43 10.01 -6.69
N ASN A 250 -2.43 9.68 -7.48
CA ASN A 250 -2.55 10.12 -8.86
C ASN A 250 -2.87 11.64 -8.92
N GLY A 251 -3.62 12.14 -7.92
CA GLY A 251 -4.04 13.53 -7.82
C GLY A 251 -5.30 13.87 -8.64
N GLN A 252 -5.82 12.94 -9.44
CA GLN A 252 -7.01 13.19 -10.27
C GLN A 252 -8.32 12.77 -9.57
N GLY A 253 -8.29 11.66 -8.83
CA GLY A 253 -9.47 11.06 -8.22
C GLY A 253 -10.48 10.51 -9.22
N PHE A 254 -10.90 9.27 -9.02
CA PHE A 254 -11.91 8.61 -9.86
C PHE A 254 -13.07 8.15 -9.01
N SER A 255 -14.28 8.30 -9.53
CA SER A 255 -15.48 7.84 -8.86
C SER A 255 -15.64 6.31 -8.99
N VAL A 256 -16.47 5.73 -8.14
CA VAL A 256 -16.80 4.29 -8.26
C VAL A 256 -17.45 3.99 -9.60
N GLN A 257 -18.32 4.88 -10.10
CA GLN A 257 -18.96 4.71 -11.40
C GLN A 257 -17.94 4.77 -12.55
N GLU A 258 -16.99 5.71 -12.50
CA GLU A 258 -15.91 5.79 -13.51
C GLU A 258 -15.04 4.54 -13.55
N VAL A 259 -14.74 3.93 -12.38
CA VAL A 259 -14.01 2.66 -12.32
C VAL A 259 -14.81 1.53 -13.00
N ILE A 260 -16.11 1.45 -12.77
CA ILE A 260 -16.96 0.43 -13.40
C ILE A 260 -17.04 0.64 -14.90
N ASP A 261 -17.20 1.88 -15.35
CA ASP A 261 -17.32 2.21 -16.78
C ASP A 261 -15.99 1.99 -17.52
N SER A 262 -14.88 2.33 -16.90
CA SER A 262 -13.55 1.98 -17.41
C SER A 262 -13.36 0.47 -17.50
N ALA A 263 -13.75 -0.29 -16.48
CA ALA A 263 -13.68 -1.75 -16.52
C ALA A 263 -14.55 -2.36 -17.65
N ARG A 264 -15.74 -1.82 -17.89
CA ARG A 264 -16.59 -2.23 -19.02
C ARG A 264 -15.90 -1.96 -20.37
N ARG A 265 -15.31 -0.77 -20.54
CA ARG A 265 -14.57 -0.42 -21.77
C ARG A 265 -13.38 -1.34 -22.02
N VAL A 266 -12.53 -1.51 -21.00
CA VAL A 266 -11.28 -2.27 -21.10
C VAL A 266 -11.54 -3.77 -21.29
N THR A 267 -12.49 -4.34 -20.56
CA THR A 267 -12.75 -5.78 -20.59
C THR A 267 -13.70 -6.20 -21.73
N GLY A 268 -14.52 -5.28 -22.24
CA GLY A 268 -15.61 -5.58 -23.18
C GLY A 268 -16.71 -6.46 -22.55
N LYS A 269 -16.78 -6.52 -21.21
CA LYS A 269 -17.73 -7.36 -20.47
C LYS A 269 -18.84 -6.54 -19.83
N GLU A 270 -20.02 -7.16 -19.72
CA GLU A 270 -21.10 -6.62 -18.88
C GLU A 270 -20.74 -6.82 -17.40
N ILE A 271 -20.92 -5.76 -16.61
CA ILE A 271 -20.71 -5.78 -15.16
C ILE A 271 -22.01 -5.38 -14.51
N ARG A 272 -22.64 -6.32 -13.80
CA ARG A 272 -23.87 -6.06 -13.07
C ARG A 272 -23.59 -5.29 -11.81
N VAL A 273 -24.38 -4.26 -11.56
CA VAL A 273 -24.27 -3.35 -10.41
C VAL A 273 -25.51 -3.48 -9.55
N GLN A 274 -25.31 -3.54 -8.23
CA GLN A 274 -26.35 -3.44 -7.23
C GLN A 274 -26.09 -2.22 -6.35
N GLU A 275 -27.02 -1.28 -6.33
CA GLU A 275 -26.94 -0.12 -5.44
C GLU A 275 -27.26 -0.53 -3.99
N GLN A 276 -26.51 0.04 -3.05
CA GLN A 276 -26.66 -0.15 -1.62
C GLN A 276 -26.62 1.21 -0.90
N ALA A 277 -27.14 1.27 0.32
CA ALA A 277 -26.99 2.45 1.16
C ALA A 277 -25.51 2.79 1.41
N ARG A 278 -25.22 4.07 1.70
CA ARG A 278 -23.84 4.52 2.07
C ARG A 278 -23.28 3.69 3.20
N ARG A 279 -21.99 3.44 3.14
CA ARG A 279 -21.25 2.90 4.30
C ARG A 279 -21.07 4.02 5.33
N PRO A 280 -21.33 3.77 6.63
CA PRO A 280 -21.04 4.75 7.67
C PRO A 280 -19.56 5.14 7.69
N GLY A 281 -19.28 6.45 7.76
CA GLY A 281 -17.91 6.96 7.84
C GLY A 281 -17.12 6.89 6.52
N ASP A 282 -17.79 6.75 5.37
CA ASP A 282 -17.12 6.74 4.05
C ASP A 282 -17.13 8.16 3.45
N PRO A 283 -15.98 8.87 3.37
CA PRO A 283 -15.92 10.24 2.87
C PRO A 283 -16.31 10.32 1.39
N ALA A 284 -16.94 11.43 0.98
CA ALA A 284 -17.32 11.66 -0.42
C ALA A 284 -16.11 11.70 -1.36
N ILE A 285 -15.00 12.34 -0.95
CA ILE A 285 -13.83 12.57 -1.78
C ILE A 285 -12.55 12.35 -0.96
N LEU A 286 -11.68 11.47 -1.46
CA LEU A 286 -10.33 11.23 -0.92
C LEU A 286 -9.33 11.28 -2.09
N VAL A 287 -8.63 12.42 -2.24
CA VAL A 287 -7.65 12.68 -3.31
C VAL A 287 -6.40 13.30 -2.70
N ALA A 288 -5.23 12.80 -3.10
CA ALA A 288 -3.92 13.26 -2.64
C ALA A 288 -3.44 14.50 -3.38
N ASP A 289 -2.72 15.35 -2.66
CA ASP A 289 -1.73 16.24 -3.26
C ASP A 289 -0.34 15.60 -3.10
N SER A 290 0.27 15.20 -4.21
CA SER A 290 1.59 14.56 -4.26
C SER A 290 2.71 15.54 -4.67
N THR A 291 2.46 16.83 -4.57
CA THR A 291 3.43 17.87 -5.01
C THR A 291 4.77 17.73 -4.30
N GLN A 292 4.78 17.48 -3.00
CA GLN A 292 6.03 17.32 -2.25
C GLN A 292 6.82 16.08 -2.69
N ALA A 293 6.17 14.95 -2.95
CA ALA A 293 6.84 13.75 -3.45
C ALA A 293 7.52 14.01 -4.81
N ARG A 294 6.84 14.74 -5.69
CA ARG A 294 7.40 15.14 -7.00
C ARG A 294 8.61 16.08 -6.85
N GLN A 295 8.53 17.04 -5.93
CA GLN A 295 9.60 18.04 -5.72
C GLN A 295 10.81 17.47 -4.99
N LEU A 296 10.58 16.67 -3.92
CA LEU A 296 11.66 16.22 -3.03
C LEU A 296 12.32 14.93 -3.49
N LEU A 297 11.57 14.02 -4.13
CA LEU A 297 12.10 12.76 -4.65
C LEU A 297 12.27 12.74 -6.18
N GLY A 298 11.82 13.78 -6.89
CA GLY A 298 11.78 13.76 -8.35
C GLY A 298 10.78 12.74 -8.92
N TRP A 299 9.81 12.29 -8.11
CA TRP A 299 8.87 11.25 -8.49
C TRP A 299 7.95 11.67 -9.65
N GLN A 300 7.87 10.82 -10.67
CA GLN A 300 7.05 11.03 -11.85
C GLN A 300 6.25 9.75 -12.15
N PRO A 301 4.97 9.68 -11.74
CA PRO A 301 4.13 8.51 -12.04
C PRO A 301 3.92 8.36 -13.55
N GLN A 302 3.98 7.12 -14.03
CA GLN A 302 3.88 6.78 -15.45
C GLN A 302 2.48 6.31 -15.85
N TYR A 303 1.76 5.66 -14.92
CA TYR A 303 0.48 5.01 -15.18
C TYR A 303 -0.66 5.76 -14.47
N THR A 304 -0.94 6.99 -14.92
CA THR A 304 -1.95 7.85 -14.29
C THR A 304 -3.34 7.70 -14.89
N ASP A 305 -3.45 7.06 -16.05
CA ASP A 305 -4.72 6.82 -16.73
C ASP A 305 -5.45 5.61 -16.14
N LEU A 306 -6.74 5.77 -15.85
CA LEU A 306 -7.57 4.74 -15.22
C LEU A 306 -7.72 3.50 -16.10
N ASP A 307 -7.89 3.67 -17.42
CA ASP A 307 -8.05 2.53 -18.34
C ASP A 307 -6.76 1.69 -18.38
N THR A 308 -5.58 2.31 -18.28
CA THR A 308 -4.30 1.63 -18.17
C THR A 308 -4.15 0.87 -16.85
N ILE A 309 -4.52 1.48 -15.73
CA ILE A 309 -4.52 0.83 -14.41
C ILE A 309 -5.40 -0.43 -14.44
N ILE A 310 -6.60 -0.31 -14.99
CA ILE A 310 -7.56 -1.41 -15.11
C ILE A 310 -7.08 -2.46 -16.11
N ALA A 311 -6.45 -2.07 -17.23
CA ALA A 311 -5.94 -3.01 -18.20
C ALA A 311 -4.85 -3.93 -17.62
N HIS A 312 -3.92 -3.39 -16.83
CA HIS A 312 -2.90 -4.20 -16.16
C HIS A 312 -3.54 -5.13 -15.11
N ALA A 313 -4.49 -4.63 -14.31
CA ALA A 313 -5.22 -5.46 -13.35
C ALA A 313 -6.05 -6.55 -14.05
N TRP A 314 -6.64 -6.26 -15.20
CA TRP A 314 -7.40 -7.24 -16.01
C TRP A 314 -6.51 -8.32 -16.60
N ALA A 315 -5.35 -7.96 -17.14
CA ALA A 315 -4.38 -8.94 -17.63
C ALA A 315 -3.97 -9.94 -16.54
N TRP A 316 -3.79 -9.47 -15.30
CA TRP A 316 -3.53 -10.32 -14.14
C TRP A 316 -4.73 -11.20 -13.77
N GLU A 317 -5.94 -10.62 -13.73
CA GLU A 317 -7.18 -11.34 -13.39
C GLU A 317 -7.43 -12.52 -14.34
N GLN A 318 -7.16 -12.34 -15.64
CA GLN A 318 -7.32 -13.39 -16.65
C GLN A 318 -6.36 -14.58 -16.45
N GLN A 319 -5.19 -14.36 -15.86
CA GLN A 319 -4.23 -15.42 -15.58
C GLN A 319 -4.66 -16.30 -14.39
N LYS A 320 -5.43 -15.73 -13.43
CA LYS A 320 -5.92 -16.49 -12.26
C LYS A 320 -6.76 -17.71 -12.66
N GLY A 321 -7.54 -17.62 -13.71
CA GLY A 321 -8.32 -18.75 -14.24
C GLY A 321 -7.49 -19.89 -14.84
N GLN A 322 -6.19 -19.66 -15.09
CA GLN A 322 -5.27 -20.65 -15.68
C GLN A 322 -4.27 -21.22 -14.67
N ARG A 323 -4.06 -20.56 -13.54
CA ARG A 323 -2.99 -20.88 -12.58
C ARG A 323 -3.51 -21.37 -11.20
N TRP A 324 -4.81 -21.24 -10.93
CA TRP A 324 -5.41 -21.56 -9.61
C TRP A 324 -6.70 -22.38 -9.70
#